data_44ce8aa3c02be2862ec66d323adc4b0d
#
_entry.id   44ce8aa3c02be2862ec66d323adc4b0d
#
_cell.length_a   1.000
_cell.length_b   1.000
_cell.length_c   1.000
_cell.angle_alpha   90.00
_cell.angle_beta   90.00
_cell.angle_gamma   90.00
#
_symmetry.space_group_name_H-M   'P 1'
#
loop_
_entity.id
_entity.type
_entity.pdbx_description
1 polymer ?
#
loop_
_entity_poly.entity_id
_entity_poly.type
_entity_poly.pdbx_seq_one_letter_code
_entity_poly.pdbx_strand_id
1 'polypeptide(L)'
;MDISEAKKISIVDYLENMGYTHAKMRRGQYWYRSPLREEKTPSFVVNNNLHEWYDFGIAEGGDLIELGKRMYNTNDIHTVLTMIERDS
;
A
#
# COMPACT_ATOMS: atom_id res chain seq x y z
N MET A 1 -7.64 -6.80 -14.78
CA MET A 1 -7.12 -5.43 -14.55
C MET A 1 -5.69 -5.36 -15.08
N ASP A 2 -5.32 -4.23 -15.67
CA ASP A 2 -3.95 -4.02 -16.15
C ASP A 2 -3.16 -3.12 -15.19
N ILE A 3 -1.87 -2.93 -15.49
CA ILE A 3 -0.98 -2.13 -14.65
C ILE A 3 -1.47 -0.68 -14.52
N SER A 4 -1.92 -0.10 -15.63
CA SER A 4 -2.39 1.28 -15.65
C SER A 4 -3.61 1.47 -14.74
N GLU A 5 -4.55 0.52 -14.78
CA GLU A 5 -5.73 0.55 -13.93
C GLU A 5 -5.34 0.40 -12.44
N ALA A 6 -4.43 -0.52 -12.15
CA ALA A 6 -3.97 -0.73 -10.77
C ALA A 6 -3.32 0.52 -10.18
N LYS A 7 -2.54 1.25 -10.97
CA LYS A 7 -1.85 2.46 -10.52
C LYS A 7 -2.79 3.62 -10.20
N LYS A 8 -4.04 3.56 -10.68
CA LYS A 8 -5.05 4.59 -10.39
C LYS A 8 -5.82 4.33 -9.11
N ILE A 9 -5.67 3.15 -8.52
CA ILE A 9 -6.35 2.81 -7.27
C ILE A 9 -5.70 3.57 -6.12
N SER A 10 -6.53 4.19 -5.27
CA SER A 10 -6.04 4.83 -4.06
C SER A 10 -5.48 3.79 -3.11
N ILE A 11 -4.21 3.95 -2.72
CA ILE A 11 -3.58 3.04 -1.74
C ILE A 11 -4.31 3.13 -0.41
N VAL A 12 -4.73 4.34 -0.01
CA VAL A 12 -5.50 4.53 1.23
C VAL A 12 -6.78 3.71 1.18
N ASP A 13 -7.56 3.83 0.11
CA ASP A 13 -8.81 3.08 -0.01
C ASP A 13 -8.57 1.57 -0.01
N TYR A 14 -7.53 1.14 -0.70
CA TYR A 14 -7.17 -0.27 -0.75
C TYR A 14 -6.85 -0.83 0.64
N LEU A 15 -6.02 -0.11 1.41
CA LEU A 15 -5.66 -0.53 2.76
C LEU A 15 -6.85 -0.50 3.70
N GLU A 16 -7.68 0.55 3.63
CA GLU A 16 -8.88 0.65 4.47
C GLU A 16 -9.87 -0.47 4.17
N ASN A 17 -10.03 -0.83 2.89
CA ASN A 17 -10.89 -1.95 2.50
C ASN A 17 -10.37 -3.28 3.04
N MET A 18 -9.07 -3.41 3.22
CA MET A 18 -8.47 -4.62 3.77
C MET A 18 -8.46 -4.64 5.30
N GLY A 19 -8.97 -3.59 5.94
CA GLY A 19 -9.05 -3.53 7.40
C GLY A 19 -7.89 -2.81 8.07
N TYR A 20 -6.96 -2.24 7.31
CA TYR A 20 -5.90 -1.41 7.87
C TYR A 20 -6.42 0.00 8.07
N THR A 21 -6.34 0.51 9.28
CA THR A 21 -6.79 1.86 9.60
C THR A 21 -5.58 2.74 9.87
N HIS A 22 -5.55 3.93 9.28
CA HIS A 22 -4.45 4.85 9.54
C HIS A 22 -4.48 5.33 11.00
N ALA A 23 -3.30 5.50 11.58
CA ALA A 23 -3.16 5.97 12.95
C ALA A 23 -3.29 7.49 13.04
N LYS A 24 -2.86 8.20 11.99
CA LYS A 24 -2.96 9.66 11.92
C LYS A 24 -2.86 10.12 10.47
N MET A 25 -3.32 11.34 10.23
CA MET A 25 -3.12 12.03 8.96
C MET A 25 -2.39 13.33 9.25
N ARG A 26 -1.35 13.64 8.48
CA ARG A 26 -0.56 14.83 8.68
C ARG A 26 -0.07 15.36 7.34
N ARG A 27 -0.37 16.63 7.04
CA ARG A 27 0.04 17.30 5.79
C ARG A 27 -0.35 16.52 4.53
N GLY A 28 -1.57 15.96 4.52
CA GLY A 28 -2.05 15.19 3.38
C GLY A 28 -1.49 13.80 3.26
N GLN A 29 -0.70 13.36 4.23
CA GLN A 29 -0.15 12.01 4.25
C GLN A 29 -0.80 11.18 5.33
N TYR A 30 -1.05 9.91 5.02
CA TYR A 30 -1.69 8.95 5.92
C TYR A 30 -0.62 8.05 6.52
N TRP A 31 -0.57 7.98 7.84
CA TRP A 31 0.42 7.20 8.58
C TRP A 31 -0.22 5.95 9.15
N TYR A 32 0.38 4.80 8.83
CA TYR A 32 -0.09 3.48 9.25
C TYR A 32 0.99 2.75 10.04
N ARG A 33 0.56 1.81 10.85
CA ARG A 33 1.44 0.72 11.25
C ARG A 33 1.61 -0.14 10.02
N SER A 34 2.85 -0.55 9.71
CA SER A 34 3.14 -1.20 8.44
C SER A 34 2.28 -2.45 8.21
N PRO A 35 1.65 -2.59 7.03
CA PRO A 35 0.98 -3.83 6.66
C PRO A 35 1.97 -4.94 6.28
N LEU A 36 3.27 -4.63 6.20
CA LEU A 36 4.31 -5.56 5.78
C LEU A 36 4.97 -6.28 6.95
N ARG A 37 4.72 -5.83 8.18
CA ARG A 37 5.36 -6.37 9.38
C ARG A 37 4.59 -5.94 10.61
N GLU A 38 4.81 -6.63 11.72
CA GLU A 38 4.27 -6.18 13.00
C GLU A 38 5.06 -4.96 13.47
N GLU A 39 4.35 -3.90 13.80
CA GLU A 39 4.96 -2.64 14.20
C GLU A 39 4.05 -1.92 15.17
N LYS A 40 4.63 -1.35 16.22
CA LYS A 40 3.87 -0.59 17.23
C LYS A 40 3.84 0.90 16.92
N THR A 41 4.81 1.39 16.16
CA THR A 41 4.93 2.80 15.82
C THR A 41 4.51 3.00 14.36
N PRO A 42 3.64 3.99 14.07
CA PRO A 42 3.27 4.28 12.69
C PRO A 42 4.50 4.76 11.91
N SER A 43 5.00 3.93 11.02
CA SER A 43 6.19 4.23 10.21
C SER A 43 5.98 3.96 8.72
N PHE A 44 4.76 3.61 8.33
CA PHE A 44 4.37 3.40 6.94
C PHE A 44 3.51 4.60 6.54
N VAL A 45 3.94 5.33 5.52
CA VAL A 45 3.26 6.56 5.11
C VAL A 45 2.76 6.42 3.68
N VAL A 46 1.55 6.90 3.43
CA VAL A 46 0.95 6.94 2.09
C VAL A 46 0.72 8.39 1.69
N ASN A 47 1.27 8.77 0.54
CA ASN A 47 0.94 10.03 -0.12
C ASN A 47 -0.19 9.73 -1.10
N ASN A 48 -1.41 10.07 -0.73
CA ASN A 48 -2.58 9.74 -1.53
C ASN A 48 -2.68 10.55 -2.83
N ASN A 49 -2.04 11.70 -2.91
CA ASN A 49 -2.02 12.50 -4.14
C ASN A 49 -1.12 11.90 -5.20
N LEU A 50 0.00 11.32 -4.78
CA LEU A 50 0.97 10.70 -5.69
C LEU A 50 0.76 9.21 -5.85
N HIS A 51 -0.16 8.60 -5.10
CA HIS A 51 -0.37 7.16 -5.07
C HIS A 51 0.94 6.41 -4.78
N GLU A 52 1.66 6.88 -3.76
CA GLU A 52 2.95 6.32 -3.34
C GLU A 52 2.93 6.01 -1.85
N TRP A 53 3.69 4.99 -1.47
CA TRP A 53 3.90 4.65 -0.07
C TRP A 53 5.40 4.59 0.24
N TYR A 54 5.72 4.74 1.51
CA TYR A 54 7.08 4.55 2.00
C TYR A 54 7.05 3.99 3.41
N ASP A 55 7.84 2.94 3.65
CA ASP A 55 7.99 2.34 4.99
C ASP A 55 9.36 2.71 5.54
N PHE A 56 9.37 3.58 6.54
CA PHE A 56 10.61 4.05 7.15
C PHE A 56 11.33 2.95 7.93
N GLY A 57 10.63 1.92 8.37
CA GLY A 57 11.24 0.82 9.11
C GLY A 57 12.13 -0.07 8.27
N ILE A 58 11.80 -0.21 6.99
CA ILE A 58 12.57 -1.06 6.06
C ILE A 58 13.20 -0.24 4.93
N ALA A 59 12.98 1.08 4.90
CA ALA A 59 13.50 1.99 3.89
C ALA A 59 13.13 1.57 2.46
N GLU A 60 11.87 1.20 2.26
CA GLU A 60 11.33 0.82 0.96
C GLU A 60 10.03 1.56 0.67
N GLY A 61 9.76 1.79 -0.61
CA GLY A 61 8.56 2.45 -1.06
C GLY A 61 8.24 2.14 -2.51
N GLY A 62 7.13 2.66 -3.00
CA GLY A 62 6.72 2.46 -4.37
C GLY A 62 5.24 2.77 -4.59
N ASP A 63 4.67 2.18 -5.63
CA ASP A 63 3.26 2.27 -5.97
C ASP A 63 2.49 1.07 -5.38
N LEU A 64 1.21 0.95 -5.73
CA LEU A 64 0.37 -0.15 -5.24
C LEU A 64 0.87 -1.51 -5.71
N ILE A 65 1.42 -1.60 -6.92
CA ILE A 65 1.95 -2.87 -7.43
C ILE A 65 3.15 -3.32 -6.60
N GLU A 66 4.06 -2.39 -6.28
CA GLU A 66 5.20 -2.69 -5.42
C GLU A 66 4.76 -3.10 -4.02
N LEU A 67 3.73 -2.45 -3.49
CA LEU A 67 3.16 -2.85 -2.20
C LEU A 67 2.58 -4.27 -2.29
N GLY A 68 1.84 -4.56 -3.35
CA GLY A 68 1.24 -5.87 -3.57
C GLY A 68 2.27 -6.98 -3.66
N LYS A 69 3.40 -6.73 -4.34
CA LYS A 69 4.48 -7.73 -4.40
C LYS A 69 4.94 -8.16 -3.01
N ARG A 70 5.03 -7.21 -2.09
CA ARG A 70 5.47 -7.47 -0.71
C ARG A 70 4.37 -8.09 0.13
N MET A 71 3.15 -7.59 0.01
CA MET A 71 2.02 -8.11 0.78
C MET A 71 1.68 -9.56 0.41
N TYR A 72 1.79 -9.89 -0.88
CA TYR A 72 1.45 -11.22 -1.39
C TYR A 72 2.68 -12.10 -1.61
N ASN A 73 3.85 -11.59 -1.26
CA ASN A 73 5.14 -12.32 -1.32
C ASN A 73 5.38 -12.94 -2.70
N THR A 74 5.28 -12.13 -3.74
CA THR A 74 5.49 -12.56 -5.13
C THR A 74 6.06 -11.42 -5.97
N ASN A 75 6.85 -11.76 -6.97
CA ASN A 75 7.32 -10.82 -7.98
C ASN A 75 6.56 -10.96 -9.30
N ASP A 76 5.59 -11.87 -9.37
CA ASP A 76 4.79 -12.07 -10.57
C ASP A 76 3.71 -10.99 -10.67
N ILE A 77 3.86 -10.10 -11.64
CA ILE A 77 2.93 -8.98 -11.86
C ILE A 77 1.50 -9.47 -12.07
N HIS A 78 1.32 -10.53 -12.86
CA HIS A 78 -0.02 -11.08 -13.11
C HIS A 78 -0.70 -11.51 -11.82
N THR A 79 0.03 -12.20 -10.95
CA THR A 79 -0.49 -12.61 -9.64
C THR A 79 -0.85 -11.39 -8.79
N VAL A 80 0.01 -10.37 -8.76
CA VAL A 80 -0.25 -9.14 -8.00
C VAL A 80 -1.52 -8.47 -8.48
N LEU A 81 -1.69 -8.32 -9.80
CA LEU A 81 -2.88 -7.69 -10.37
C LEU A 81 -4.15 -8.46 -10.03
N THR A 82 -4.09 -9.79 -10.08
CA THR A 82 -5.22 -10.65 -9.71
C THR A 82 -5.61 -10.45 -8.24
N MET A 83 -4.64 -10.38 -7.35
CA MET A 83 -4.89 -10.19 -5.92
C MET A 83 -5.42 -8.80 -5.61
N ILE A 84 -4.88 -7.77 -6.27
CA ILE A 84 -5.38 -6.40 -6.11
C ILE A 84 -6.84 -6.30 -6.56
N GLU A 85 -7.17 -6.90 -7.69
CA GLU A 85 -8.53 -6.89 -8.22
C GLU A 85 -9.50 -7.60 -7.27
N ARG A 86 -9.08 -8.72 -6.69
CA ARG A 86 -9.90 -9.48 -5.74
C ARG A 86 -10.18 -8.67 -4.47
N ASP A 87 -9.19 -7.92 -3.98
CA ASP A 87 -9.25 -7.26 -2.67
C ASP A 87 -9.63 -5.78 -2.74
N SER A 88 -9.85 -5.24 -3.92
CA SER A 88 -10.26 -3.84 -4.08
C SER A 88 -11.76 -3.63 -4.23
#